data_9ae0587f071ad2306d2ff4db9042fdac
#
_entry.id   9ae0587f071ad2306d2ff4db9042fdac
#
_cell.length_a   1.000
_cell.length_b   1.000
_cell.length_c   1.000
_cell.angle_alpha   90.00
_cell.angle_beta   90.00
_cell.angle_gamma   90.00
#
_symmetry.space_group_name_H-M   'P 1'
#
loop_
_entity.id
_entity.type
_entity.pdbx_description
1 polymer ?
#
loop_
_entity_poly.entity_id
_entity_poly.type
_entity_poly.pdbx_seq_one_letter_code
_entity_poly.pdbx_strand_id
1 'polypeptide(L)'
;VTETEYRERIDRAAEILRGGTRETIEKLSEKMLACADKLQFEEAARCRDTIEALRKLSERQKAVGSPDVECDVIGLYMKSYGGEVSFRDCLSVFYIRSGYIADSEHVLFDNDALLGEESAESADTGDSPMTAYLASLYQSREYIPGEILLSFELPERDLALLAAYITDRAGHKVQIRTPRRGSSRYLCDMA
;
A
#
# COMPACT_ATOMS: atom_id res chain seq x y z
N VAL A 1 -7.41 34.47 10.14
CA VAL A 1 -7.26 33.70 8.90
C VAL A 1 -8.51 33.97 8.08
N THR A 2 -8.36 34.54 6.91
CA THR A 2 -9.48 34.79 6.00
C THR A 2 -9.90 33.46 5.34
N GLU A 3 -11.15 33.39 4.84
CA GLU A 3 -11.66 32.19 4.15
C GLU A 3 -10.78 31.83 2.94
N THR A 4 -10.26 32.84 2.26
CA THR A 4 -9.35 32.66 1.11
C THR A 4 -8.02 32.02 1.55
N GLU A 5 -7.39 32.49 2.61
CA GLU A 5 -6.16 31.91 3.15
C GLU A 5 -6.37 30.48 3.67
N TYR A 6 -7.55 30.16 4.21
CA TYR A 6 -7.90 28.82 4.65
C TYR A 6 -8.04 27.87 3.45
N ARG A 7 -8.76 28.26 2.42
CA ARG A 7 -8.90 27.47 1.18
C ARG A 7 -7.55 27.20 0.52
N GLU A 8 -6.69 28.21 0.39
CA GLU A 8 -5.35 28.02 -0.16
C GLU A 8 -4.49 27.03 0.66
N ARG A 9 -4.67 26.98 1.97
CA ARG A 9 -3.99 25.97 2.81
C ARG A 9 -4.53 24.57 2.60
N ILE A 10 -5.85 24.43 2.47
CA ILE A 10 -6.48 23.14 2.16
C ILE A 10 -6.06 22.63 0.78
N ASP A 11 -6.09 23.49 -0.23
CA ASP A 11 -5.71 23.12 -1.59
C ASP A 11 -4.25 22.68 -1.66
N ARG A 12 -3.35 23.39 -0.99
CA ARG A 12 -1.93 22.99 -0.85
C ARG A 12 -1.77 21.66 -0.13
N ALA A 13 -2.49 21.43 0.95
CA ALA A 13 -2.45 20.17 1.67
C ALA A 13 -2.97 19.01 0.77
N ALA A 14 -4.05 19.23 0.05
CA ALA A 14 -4.59 18.27 -0.90
C ALA A 14 -3.63 17.97 -2.05
N GLU A 15 -2.92 18.97 -2.57
CA GLU A 15 -1.90 18.82 -3.62
C GLU A 15 -0.70 17.97 -3.13
N ILE A 16 -0.23 18.23 -1.90
CA ILE A 16 0.83 17.43 -1.27
C ILE A 16 0.39 15.97 -1.09
N LEU A 17 -0.82 15.74 -0.60
CA LEU A 17 -1.39 14.40 -0.39
C LEU A 17 -1.59 13.63 -1.70
N ARG A 18 -1.82 14.34 -2.83
CA ARG A 18 -1.91 13.73 -4.17
C ARG A 18 -0.56 13.47 -4.85
N GLY A 19 0.56 13.66 -4.14
CA GLY A 19 1.90 13.41 -4.66
C GLY A 19 2.59 14.62 -5.30
N GLY A 20 1.99 15.81 -5.26
CA GLY A 20 2.55 17.08 -5.76
C GLY A 20 3.71 17.65 -4.92
N THR A 21 4.35 16.82 -4.12
CA THR A 21 5.43 17.23 -3.20
C THR A 21 6.60 17.86 -3.93
N ARG A 22 6.96 17.36 -5.12
CA ARG A 22 8.09 17.87 -5.91
C ARG A 22 7.84 19.30 -6.39
N GLU A 23 6.67 19.54 -6.99
CA GLU A 23 6.29 20.86 -7.49
C GLU A 23 6.16 21.88 -6.34
N THR A 24 5.61 21.44 -5.22
CA THR A 24 5.52 22.27 -4.00
C THR A 24 6.89 22.63 -3.47
N ILE A 25 7.88 21.71 -3.46
CA ILE A 25 9.27 21.98 -3.06
C ILE A 25 9.92 22.97 -4.02
N GLU A 26 9.70 22.86 -5.33
CA GLU A 26 10.22 23.78 -6.33
C GLU A 26 9.69 25.21 -6.10
N LYS A 27 8.36 25.38 -5.95
CA LYS A 27 7.73 26.67 -5.64
C LYS A 27 8.22 27.29 -4.32
N LEU A 28 8.37 26.46 -3.27
CA LEU A 28 8.91 26.94 -1.99
C LEU A 28 10.39 27.32 -2.06
N SER A 29 11.18 26.65 -2.89
CA SER A 29 12.58 26.96 -3.10
C SER A 29 12.74 28.31 -3.82
N GLU A 30 11.94 28.59 -4.84
CA GLU A 30 11.91 29.90 -5.51
C GLU A 30 11.51 31.02 -4.53
N LYS A 31 10.46 30.78 -3.71
CA LYS A 31 10.03 31.74 -2.69
C LYS A 31 11.12 31.98 -1.65
N MET A 32 11.81 30.94 -1.22
CA MET A 32 12.92 31.06 -0.25
C MET A 32 14.02 31.95 -0.79
N LEU A 33 14.44 31.77 -2.03
CA LEU A 33 15.46 32.61 -2.67
C LEU A 33 14.98 34.05 -2.80
N ALA A 34 13.75 34.28 -3.26
CA ALA A 34 13.19 35.64 -3.38
C ALA A 34 13.08 36.37 -2.03
N CYS A 35 12.80 35.65 -0.93
CA CYS A 35 12.83 36.21 0.43
C CYS A 35 14.25 36.53 0.88
N ALA A 36 15.23 35.68 0.57
CA ALA A 36 16.63 35.90 0.91
C ALA A 36 17.19 37.15 0.18
N ASP A 37 16.89 37.33 -1.09
CA ASP A 37 17.28 38.51 -1.89
C ASP A 37 16.71 39.81 -1.31
N LYS A 38 15.53 39.74 -0.68
CA LYS A 38 14.89 40.87 0.00
C LYS A 38 15.33 41.03 1.47
N LEU A 39 16.34 40.26 1.91
CA LEU A 39 16.84 40.24 3.28
C LEU A 39 15.77 39.83 4.33
N GLN A 40 14.70 39.16 3.91
CA GLN A 40 13.62 38.60 4.75
C GLN A 40 14.02 37.22 5.26
N PHE A 41 15.05 37.16 6.11
CA PHE A 41 15.67 35.89 6.53
C PHE A 41 14.75 34.98 7.34
N GLU A 42 13.82 35.53 8.12
CA GLU A 42 12.85 34.72 8.88
C GLU A 42 11.87 33.97 7.96
N GLU A 43 11.37 34.63 6.91
CA GLU A 43 10.50 34.01 5.91
C GLU A 43 11.26 32.96 5.08
N ALA A 44 12.50 33.26 4.70
CA ALA A 44 13.38 32.31 4.01
C ALA A 44 13.64 31.08 4.87
N ALA A 45 13.89 31.23 6.18
CA ALA A 45 14.07 30.13 7.12
C ALA A 45 12.81 29.28 7.25
N ARG A 46 11.63 29.87 7.34
CA ARG A 46 10.36 29.12 7.34
C ARG A 46 10.15 28.29 6.08
N CYS A 47 10.48 28.86 4.91
CA CYS A 47 10.40 28.11 3.64
C CYS A 47 11.37 26.92 3.64
N ARG A 48 12.63 27.14 4.09
CA ARG A 48 13.65 26.08 4.22
C ARG A 48 13.15 24.93 5.13
N ASP A 49 12.65 25.26 6.31
CA ASP A 49 12.20 24.28 7.29
C ASP A 49 10.99 23.48 6.75
N THR A 50 10.11 24.14 5.99
CA THR A 50 8.97 23.49 5.32
C THR A 50 9.46 22.54 4.21
N ILE A 51 10.46 22.94 3.40
CA ILE A 51 11.08 22.11 2.37
C ILE A 51 11.70 20.86 2.99
N GLU A 52 12.41 21.02 4.12
CA GLU A 52 13.04 19.89 4.81
C GLU A 52 11.99 18.90 5.36
N ALA A 53 10.90 19.41 5.94
CA ALA A 53 9.78 18.58 6.39
C ALA A 53 9.13 17.81 5.23
N LEU A 54 8.90 18.46 4.08
CA LEU A 54 8.35 17.83 2.88
C LEU A 54 9.28 16.77 2.30
N ARG A 55 10.59 17.00 2.28
CA ARG A 55 11.58 16.00 1.87
C ARG A 55 11.55 14.78 2.76
N LYS A 56 11.53 14.95 4.09
CA LYS A 56 11.41 13.85 5.05
C LYS A 56 10.10 13.05 4.89
N LEU A 57 8.99 13.71 4.56
CA LEU A 57 7.74 13.05 4.24
C LEU A 57 7.85 12.25 2.92
N SER A 58 8.46 12.84 1.89
CA SER A 58 8.65 12.19 0.59
C SER A 58 9.63 11.01 0.65
N GLU A 59 10.65 11.07 1.50
CA GLU A 59 11.57 9.94 1.75
C GLU A 59 10.86 8.75 2.42
N ARG A 60 9.86 9.01 3.26
CA ARG A 60 9.03 7.98 3.88
C ARG A 60 7.99 7.38 2.91
N GLN A 61 7.53 8.16 1.94
CA GLN A 61 6.67 7.69 0.86
C GLN A 61 7.56 7.16 -0.28
N LYS A 62 8.03 5.94 -0.15
CA LYS A 62 8.79 5.29 -1.21
C LYS A 62 7.88 5.09 -2.42
N ALA A 63 8.13 5.86 -3.49
CA ALA A 63 7.46 5.60 -4.76
C ALA A 63 7.86 4.21 -5.24
N VAL A 64 6.89 3.34 -5.41
CA VAL A 64 7.08 1.94 -5.81
C VAL A 64 6.64 1.69 -7.25
N GLY A 65 6.00 2.69 -7.87
CA GLY A 65 5.50 2.62 -9.24
C GLY A 65 5.25 4.00 -9.85
N SER A 66 4.71 4.01 -11.06
CA SER A 66 4.21 5.23 -11.69
C SER A 66 2.94 5.74 -10.96
N PRO A 67 2.58 7.03 -11.10
CA PRO A 67 1.40 7.59 -10.46
C PRO A 67 0.06 6.88 -10.80
N ASP A 68 0.03 6.14 -11.90
CA ASP A 68 -1.17 5.40 -12.33
C ASP A 68 -1.32 4.03 -11.66
N VAL A 69 -0.33 3.61 -10.85
CA VAL A 69 -0.36 2.31 -10.19
C VAL A 69 -1.22 2.39 -8.93
N GLU A 70 -2.35 1.67 -8.98
CA GLU A 70 -3.25 1.45 -7.86
C GLU A 70 -3.50 -0.05 -7.70
N CYS A 71 -2.92 -0.65 -6.68
CA CYS A 71 -3.10 -2.07 -6.39
C CYS A 71 -2.89 -2.36 -4.91
N ASP A 72 -3.41 -3.50 -4.47
CA ASP A 72 -3.03 -4.09 -3.19
C ASP A 72 -2.05 -5.22 -3.46
N VAL A 73 -0.99 -5.30 -2.67
CA VAL A 73 0.03 -6.35 -2.79
C VAL A 73 0.04 -7.17 -1.52
N ILE A 74 -0.17 -8.47 -1.66
CA ILE A 74 -0.23 -9.39 -0.52
C ILE A 74 0.97 -10.32 -0.62
N GLY A 75 1.89 -10.14 0.32
CA GLY A 75 3.09 -10.94 0.48
C GLY A 75 2.90 -12.01 1.56
N LEU A 76 3.36 -13.22 1.31
CA LEU A 76 3.41 -14.28 2.29
C LEU A 76 4.87 -14.66 2.52
N TYR A 77 5.34 -14.45 3.73
CA TYR A 77 6.66 -14.87 4.18
C TYR A 77 6.53 -16.06 5.10
N MET A 78 7.06 -17.20 4.64
CA MET A 78 7.14 -18.42 5.43
C MET A 78 8.61 -18.72 5.70
N LYS A 79 8.98 -18.83 6.98
CA LYS A 79 10.34 -19.18 7.35
C LYS A 79 10.44 -20.67 7.65
N SER A 80 10.98 -21.42 6.70
CA SER A 80 11.33 -22.83 6.91
C SER A 80 12.66 -22.92 7.65
N TYR A 81 12.65 -23.33 8.91
CA TYR A 81 13.86 -23.67 9.67
C TYR A 81 13.75 -25.09 10.21
N GLY A 82 14.75 -25.92 9.91
CA GLY A 82 14.92 -27.23 10.53
C GLY A 82 15.45 -27.08 11.99
N GLY A 83 14.54 -26.93 12.96
CA GLY A 83 14.88 -26.87 14.38
C GLY A 83 13.69 -26.41 15.23
N GLU A 84 13.66 -26.86 16.48
CA GLU A 84 12.58 -26.73 17.49
C GLU A 84 12.13 -25.29 17.87
N VAL A 85 12.32 -24.29 17.06
CA VAL A 85 11.88 -22.92 17.35
C VAL A 85 10.64 -22.62 16.54
N SER A 86 9.52 -22.44 17.21
CA SER A 86 8.25 -21.98 16.63
C SER A 86 8.45 -20.59 16.01
N PHE A 87 8.55 -20.52 14.70
CA PHE A 87 8.57 -19.28 13.96
C PHE A 87 7.17 -18.99 13.43
N ARG A 88 6.76 -17.74 13.57
CA ARG A 88 5.49 -17.26 13.02
C ARG A 88 5.68 -16.87 11.57
N ASP A 89 4.77 -17.30 10.74
CA ASP A 89 4.66 -16.82 9.39
C ASP A 89 4.04 -15.41 9.37
N CYS A 90 4.33 -14.64 8.34
CA CYS A 90 3.86 -13.28 8.21
C CYS A 90 3.15 -13.09 6.88
N LEU A 91 1.93 -12.58 6.94
CA LEU A 91 1.24 -12.03 5.79
C LEU A 91 1.38 -10.50 5.84
N SER A 92 1.94 -9.92 4.79
CA SER A 92 2.06 -8.47 4.62
C SER A 92 1.09 -8.00 3.55
N VAL A 93 0.41 -6.90 3.81
CA VAL A 93 -0.45 -6.24 2.82
C VAL A 93 0.04 -4.83 2.62
N PHE A 94 0.41 -4.46 1.39
CA PHE A 94 0.74 -3.10 1.00
C PHE A 94 -0.38 -2.51 0.16
N TYR A 95 -0.88 -1.37 0.57
CA TYR A 95 -1.89 -0.60 -0.14
C TYR A 95 -1.20 0.46 -1.00
N ILE A 96 -1.09 0.21 -2.32
CA ILE A 96 -0.43 1.12 -3.25
C ILE A 96 -1.48 2.01 -3.88
N ARG A 97 -1.30 3.33 -3.72
CA ARG A 97 -2.18 4.37 -4.27
C ARG A 97 -1.32 5.44 -4.94
N SER A 98 -1.68 5.76 -6.18
CA SER A 98 -0.92 6.74 -7.00
C SER A 98 0.59 6.45 -7.06
N GLY A 99 0.97 5.16 -7.08
CA GLY A 99 2.36 4.71 -7.12
C GLY A 99 3.12 4.77 -5.80
N TYR A 100 2.46 5.08 -4.67
CA TYR A 100 3.07 5.12 -3.33
C TYR A 100 2.43 4.06 -2.42
N ILE A 101 3.20 3.57 -1.44
CA ILE A 101 2.64 2.77 -0.34
C ILE A 101 1.89 3.74 0.57
N ALA A 102 0.56 3.74 0.46
CA ALA A 102 -0.32 4.58 1.26
C ALA A 102 -0.48 4.04 2.68
N ASP A 103 -0.52 2.71 2.81
CA ASP A 103 -0.65 2.01 4.10
C ASP A 103 -0.07 0.60 4.01
N SER A 104 0.21 -0.01 5.15
CA SER A 104 0.67 -1.40 5.24
C SER A 104 0.16 -2.09 6.49
N GLU A 105 -0.22 -3.35 6.34
CA GLU A 105 -0.62 -4.22 7.43
C GLU A 105 0.26 -5.48 7.47
N HIS A 106 0.55 -5.96 8.67
CA HIS A 106 1.32 -7.18 8.88
C HIS A 106 0.60 -8.04 9.90
N VAL A 107 0.30 -9.27 9.51
CA VAL A 107 -0.34 -10.25 10.39
C VAL A 107 0.58 -11.43 10.59
N LEU A 108 0.89 -11.70 11.84
CA LEU A 108 1.68 -12.86 12.24
C LEU A 108 0.72 -14.00 12.59
N PHE A 109 0.98 -15.19 12.09
CA PHE A 109 0.18 -16.38 12.38
C PHE A 109 1.09 -17.59 12.56
N ASP A 110 0.60 -18.57 13.31
CA ASP A 110 1.29 -19.84 13.47
C ASP A 110 0.99 -20.72 12.25
N ASN A 111 1.97 -21.48 11.80
CA ASN A 111 2.00 -22.22 10.52
C ASN A 111 0.77 -23.09 10.25
N ASP A 112 0.14 -23.61 11.29
CA ASP A 112 -1.01 -24.51 11.18
C ASP A 112 -2.37 -23.80 10.93
N ALA A 113 -2.42 -22.47 11.10
CA ALA A 113 -3.68 -21.74 11.10
C ALA A 113 -4.19 -21.36 9.70
N LEU A 114 -3.32 -21.01 8.76
CA LEU A 114 -3.71 -20.53 7.42
C LEU A 114 -3.36 -21.50 6.28
N LEU A 115 -2.36 -22.33 6.45
CA LEU A 115 -1.91 -23.26 5.42
C LEU A 115 -2.49 -24.67 5.58
N GLY A 116 -3.16 -24.94 6.72
CA GLY A 116 -3.82 -26.18 7.06
C GLY A 116 -3.20 -27.39 6.36
N GLU A 117 -2.30 -28.13 7.01
CA GLU A 117 -2.11 -29.49 6.55
C GLU A 117 -3.50 -30.12 6.54
N GLU A 118 -3.86 -30.76 5.42
CA GLU A 118 -5.13 -31.47 5.24
C GLU A 118 -5.41 -32.34 6.47
N SER A 119 -6.05 -31.77 7.49
CA SER A 119 -6.79 -32.58 8.43
C SER A 119 -7.96 -33.11 7.60
N ALA A 120 -7.95 -34.42 7.39
CA ALA A 120 -8.90 -35.17 6.54
C ALA A 120 -10.38 -34.98 6.93
N GLU A 121 -10.70 -34.10 7.86
CA GLU A 121 -12.06 -33.78 8.34
C GLU A 121 -12.63 -32.47 7.79
N SER A 122 -11.83 -31.60 7.12
CA SER A 122 -12.33 -30.34 6.50
C SER A 122 -12.54 -30.44 4.98
N ALA A 123 -12.49 -31.63 4.43
CA ALA A 123 -12.66 -31.88 2.99
C ALA A 123 -14.07 -31.55 2.44
N ASP A 124 -15.03 -31.20 3.28
CA ASP A 124 -16.43 -31.02 2.84
C ASP A 124 -16.84 -29.54 2.64
N THR A 125 -16.04 -28.54 3.04
CA THR A 125 -16.36 -27.12 2.83
C THR A 125 -15.51 -26.42 1.76
N GLY A 126 -14.50 -27.09 1.23
CA GLY A 126 -13.84 -26.72 -0.04
C GLY A 126 -13.06 -25.40 -0.12
N ASP A 127 -13.06 -24.56 0.90
CA ASP A 127 -12.39 -23.27 0.90
C ASP A 127 -11.09 -23.33 1.70
N SER A 128 -9.97 -22.98 1.08
CA SER A 128 -8.69 -22.85 1.76
C SER A 128 -8.80 -21.80 2.90
N PRO A 129 -8.27 -22.05 4.11
CA PRO A 129 -8.22 -21.06 5.18
C PRO A 129 -7.63 -19.72 4.74
N MET A 130 -6.64 -19.74 3.85
CA MET A 130 -6.06 -18.55 3.24
C MET A 130 -7.10 -17.77 2.41
N THR A 131 -7.90 -18.45 1.61
CA THR A 131 -8.96 -17.82 0.80
C THR A 131 -10.01 -17.16 1.68
N ALA A 132 -10.44 -17.85 2.75
CA ALA A 132 -11.37 -17.30 3.72
C ALA A 132 -10.81 -16.06 4.44
N TYR A 133 -9.51 -16.10 4.80
CA TYR A 133 -8.83 -14.96 5.40
C TYR A 133 -8.77 -13.77 4.44
N LEU A 134 -8.36 -13.98 3.18
CA LEU A 134 -8.31 -12.92 2.17
C LEU A 134 -9.70 -12.33 1.91
N ALA A 135 -10.75 -13.14 1.89
CA ALA A 135 -12.11 -12.63 1.76
C ALA A 135 -12.49 -11.74 2.96
N SER A 136 -12.15 -12.15 4.19
CA SER A 136 -12.40 -11.37 5.40
C SER A 136 -11.67 -10.02 5.42
N LEU A 137 -10.45 -9.97 4.87
CA LEU A 137 -9.67 -8.74 4.75
C LEU A 137 -10.42 -7.67 3.95
N TYR A 138 -11.12 -8.06 2.90
CA TYR A 138 -11.88 -7.15 2.03
C TYR A 138 -13.33 -6.93 2.47
N GLN A 139 -13.82 -7.66 3.48
CA GLN A 139 -15.20 -7.52 3.95
C GLN A 139 -15.52 -6.14 4.52
N SER A 140 -14.57 -5.53 5.24
CA SER A 140 -14.74 -4.23 5.91
C SER A 140 -14.13 -3.05 5.14
N ARG A 141 -13.52 -3.29 3.98
CA ARG A 141 -12.85 -2.24 3.20
C ARG A 141 -13.86 -1.41 2.41
N GLU A 142 -13.75 -0.09 2.54
CA GLU A 142 -14.55 0.86 1.75
C GLU A 142 -14.04 1.02 0.32
N TYR A 143 -12.72 0.93 0.13
CA TYR A 143 -12.08 1.04 -1.18
C TYR A 143 -11.32 -0.23 -1.51
N ILE A 144 -11.60 -0.79 -2.69
CA ILE A 144 -10.93 -1.96 -3.25
C ILE A 144 -10.39 -1.56 -4.63
N PRO A 145 -9.08 -1.72 -4.91
CA PRO A 145 -8.51 -1.37 -6.20
C PRO A 145 -8.91 -2.37 -7.29
N GLY A 146 -8.73 -1.99 -8.55
CA GLY A 146 -9.01 -2.89 -9.69
C GLY A 146 -8.00 -4.05 -9.82
N GLU A 147 -6.89 -4.03 -9.09
CA GLU A 147 -5.85 -5.04 -9.14
C GLU A 147 -5.37 -5.44 -7.74
N ILE A 148 -5.23 -6.75 -7.52
CA ILE A 148 -4.64 -7.34 -6.32
C ILE A 148 -3.53 -8.29 -6.76
N LEU A 149 -2.32 -8.10 -6.21
CA LEU A 149 -1.15 -8.90 -6.50
C LEU A 149 -0.84 -9.84 -5.33
N LEU A 150 -0.63 -11.12 -5.64
CA LEU A 150 -0.22 -12.12 -4.65
C LEU A 150 1.23 -12.54 -4.90
N SER A 151 2.03 -12.67 -3.84
CA SER A 151 3.39 -13.20 -3.94
C SER A 151 3.40 -14.73 -4.04
N PHE A 152 2.28 -15.39 -3.80
CA PHE A 152 2.07 -16.83 -3.73
C PHE A 152 0.93 -17.26 -4.67
N GLU A 153 0.90 -18.55 -4.99
CA GLU A 153 -0.14 -19.14 -5.85
C GLU A 153 -1.30 -19.67 -5.00
N LEU A 154 -2.53 -19.42 -5.45
CA LEU A 154 -3.74 -20.06 -4.94
C LEU A 154 -4.24 -21.08 -5.97
N PRO A 155 -4.93 -22.14 -5.54
CA PRO A 155 -5.64 -23.03 -6.45
C PRO A 155 -6.58 -22.24 -7.36
N GLU A 156 -6.70 -22.63 -8.64
CA GLU A 156 -7.53 -21.91 -9.64
C GLU A 156 -8.98 -21.72 -9.15
N ARG A 157 -9.54 -22.75 -8.50
CA ARG A 157 -10.90 -22.70 -7.95
C ARG A 157 -11.01 -21.59 -6.90
N ASP A 158 -10.08 -21.53 -5.95
CA ASP A 158 -10.07 -20.58 -4.85
C ASP A 158 -9.85 -19.16 -5.37
N LEU A 159 -8.94 -19.01 -6.33
CA LEU A 159 -8.69 -17.73 -6.98
C LEU A 159 -9.94 -17.20 -7.69
N ALA A 160 -10.68 -18.08 -8.40
CA ALA A 160 -11.91 -17.70 -9.08
C ALA A 160 -13.02 -17.30 -8.10
N LEU A 161 -13.21 -18.03 -7.00
CA LEU A 161 -14.17 -17.72 -5.95
C LEU A 161 -13.83 -16.39 -5.26
N LEU A 162 -12.58 -16.20 -4.88
CA LEU A 162 -12.11 -14.97 -4.25
C LEU A 162 -12.28 -13.75 -5.17
N ALA A 163 -11.94 -13.90 -6.45
CA ALA A 163 -12.09 -12.83 -7.44
C ALA A 163 -13.57 -12.47 -7.67
N ALA A 164 -14.46 -13.46 -7.72
CA ALA A 164 -15.90 -13.23 -7.83
C ALA A 164 -16.44 -12.48 -6.61
N TYR A 165 -16.10 -12.94 -5.41
CA TYR A 165 -16.52 -12.31 -4.15
C TYR A 165 -16.04 -10.86 -4.05
N ILE A 166 -14.74 -10.62 -4.30
CA ILE A 166 -14.16 -9.26 -4.20
C ILE A 166 -14.72 -8.34 -5.29
N THR A 167 -14.97 -8.85 -6.51
CA THR A 167 -15.59 -8.08 -7.61
C THR A 167 -17.01 -7.66 -7.25
N ASP A 168 -17.82 -8.58 -6.70
CA ASP A 168 -19.19 -8.27 -6.23
C ASP A 168 -19.16 -7.21 -5.12
N ARG A 169 -18.28 -7.36 -4.15
CA ARG A 169 -18.09 -6.43 -3.03
C ARG A 169 -17.61 -5.05 -3.47
N ALA A 170 -16.72 -4.98 -4.46
CA ALA A 170 -16.15 -3.74 -5.00
C ALA A 170 -17.12 -2.98 -5.91
N GLY A 171 -18.11 -3.66 -6.51
CA GLY A 171 -19.00 -3.09 -7.52
C GLY A 171 -18.33 -2.82 -8.87
N HIS A 172 -17.09 -3.26 -9.07
CA HIS A 172 -16.33 -3.20 -10.32
C HIS A 172 -15.41 -4.40 -10.44
N LYS A 173 -14.92 -4.66 -11.67
CA LYS A 173 -14.05 -5.80 -11.93
C LYS A 173 -12.73 -5.66 -11.18
N VAL A 174 -12.41 -6.66 -10.36
CA VAL A 174 -11.13 -6.79 -9.66
C VAL A 174 -10.36 -7.98 -10.24
N GLN A 175 -9.11 -7.74 -10.61
CA GLN A 175 -8.21 -8.78 -11.12
C GLN A 175 -7.24 -9.19 -10.01
N ILE A 176 -7.25 -10.48 -9.66
CA ILE A 176 -6.28 -11.05 -8.72
C ILE A 176 -5.29 -11.87 -9.54
N ARG A 177 -3.99 -11.64 -9.33
CA ARG A 177 -2.95 -12.35 -10.08
C ARG A 177 -1.65 -12.53 -9.30
N THR A 178 -0.88 -13.55 -9.65
CA THR A 178 0.47 -13.81 -9.15
C THR A 178 1.48 -13.47 -10.22
N PRO A 179 2.13 -12.29 -10.18
CA PRO A 179 3.06 -11.86 -11.21
C PRO A 179 4.38 -12.65 -11.11
N ARG A 180 4.89 -13.12 -12.25
CA ARG A 180 6.14 -13.87 -12.30
C ARG A 180 7.36 -13.01 -12.70
N ARG A 181 7.13 -11.80 -13.24
CA ARG A 181 8.19 -10.90 -13.75
C ARG A 181 7.71 -9.46 -13.82
N GLY A 182 8.67 -8.51 -13.97
CA GLY A 182 8.37 -7.08 -14.14
C GLY A 182 8.16 -6.33 -12.85
N SER A 183 7.65 -5.09 -12.95
CA SER A 183 7.41 -4.19 -11.81
C SER A 183 6.45 -4.79 -10.78
N SER A 184 5.39 -5.46 -11.21
CA SER A 184 4.44 -6.11 -10.30
C SER A 184 5.10 -7.24 -9.50
N ARG A 185 6.05 -7.99 -10.08
CA ARG A 185 6.82 -9.00 -9.33
C ARG A 185 7.70 -8.34 -8.28
N TYR A 186 8.36 -7.23 -8.62
CA TYR A 186 9.16 -6.46 -7.67
C TYR A 186 8.32 -5.97 -6.47
N LEU A 187 7.07 -5.55 -6.71
CA LEU A 187 6.14 -5.18 -5.63
C LEU A 187 5.84 -6.36 -4.69
N CYS A 188 5.62 -7.54 -5.26
CA CYS A 188 5.41 -8.76 -4.46
C CYS A 188 6.67 -9.17 -3.66
N ASP A 189 7.86 -8.95 -4.20
CA ASP A 189 9.12 -9.26 -3.50
C ASP A 189 9.43 -8.27 -2.37
N MET A 190 8.78 -7.09 -2.37
CA MET A 190 8.87 -6.09 -1.30
C MET A 190 7.88 -6.34 -0.16
N ALA A 191 6.74 -6.98 -0.45
CA ALA A 191 5.69 -7.28 0.53
C ALA A 191 6.01 -8.58 1.27
#